data_f09c360124e982ea24cf4c2089968181
#
_entry.id   f09c360124e982ea24cf4c2089968181
#
_cell.length_a   1.000
_cell.length_b   1.000
_cell.length_c   1.000
_cell.angle_alpha   90.00
_cell.angle_beta   90.00
_cell.angle_gamma   90.00
#
_symmetry.space_group_name_H-M   'P 1'
#
loop_
_entity.id
_entity.type
_entity.pdbx_description
1 polymer ?
#
loop_
_entity_poly.entity_id
_entity_poly.type
_entity_poly.pdbx_seq_one_letter_code
_entity_poly.pdbx_strand_id
1 'polypeptide(L)' 'MAKVGAQRAAELTGRSKSTIQRAMNAGKLSFEVDRNGRRVVDVSELDRAFGLMPQGAA' A
#
# COMPACT_ATOMS: atom_id res chain seq x y z
N MET A 1 10.51 2.61 -8.80
CA MET A 1 9.87 2.99 -7.53
C MET A 1 9.81 1.81 -6.59
N ALA A 2 9.80 2.07 -5.30
CA ALA A 2 9.80 0.99 -4.32
C ALA A 2 8.42 0.34 -4.23
N LYS A 3 8.42 -0.96 -4.05
CA LYS A 3 7.19 -1.71 -3.82
C LYS A 3 7.20 -2.24 -2.40
N VAL A 4 6.05 -2.23 -1.76
CA VAL A 4 5.91 -2.60 -0.36
C VAL A 4 4.73 -3.56 -0.19
N GLY A 5 4.80 -4.38 0.85
CA GLY A 5 3.70 -5.27 1.19
C GLY A 5 2.56 -4.52 1.86
N ALA A 6 1.46 -5.24 2.12
CA ALA A 6 0.27 -4.62 2.71
C ALA A 6 0.54 -4.01 4.09
N GLN A 7 1.36 -4.66 4.89
CA GLN A 7 1.68 -4.15 6.22
C GLN A 7 2.42 -2.81 6.16
N ARG A 8 3.44 -2.74 5.30
CA ARG A 8 4.19 -1.50 5.12
C ARG A 8 3.32 -0.42 4.49
N ALA A 9 2.48 -0.82 3.54
CA ALA A 9 1.53 0.09 2.91
C ALA A 9 0.60 0.71 3.95
N ALA A 10 0.13 -0.09 4.90
CA ALA A 10 -0.72 0.40 5.98
C ALA A 10 0.02 1.44 6.83
N GLU A 11 1.29 1.18 7.15
CA GLU A 11 2.10 2.12 7.92
C GLU A 11 2.29 3.44 7.17
N LEU A 12 2.59 3.36 5.88
CA LEU A 12 2.87 4.55 5.08
C LEU A 12 1.64 5.42 4.88
N THR A 13 0.46 4.81 4.82
CA THR A 13 -0.78 5.53 4.54
C THR A 13 -1.57 5.86 5.81
N GLY A 14 -1.15 5.33 6.94
CA GLY A 14 -1.90 5.49 8.18
C GLY A 14 -3.21 4.72 8.21
N ARG A 15 -3.34 3.72 7.33
CA ARG A 15 -4.54 2.87 7.24
C ARG A 15 -4.25 1.53 7.89
N SER A 16 -5.30 0.74 8.12
CA SER A 16 -5.12 -0.62 8.62
C SER A 16 -4.73 -1.54 7.45
N LYS A 17 -4.09 -2.65 7.79
CA LYS A 17 -3.76 -3.67 6.80
C LYS A 17 -5.00 -4.18 6.08
N SER A 18 -6.09 -4.35 6.83
CA SER A 18 -7.36 -4.79 6.26
C SER A 18 -7.89 -3.81 5.22
N THR A 19 -7.76 -2.51 5.48
CA THR A 19 -8.16 -1.48 4.52
C THR A 19 -7.36 -1.60 3.23
N ILE A 20 -6.06 -1.82 3.34
CA ILE A 20 -5.21 -1.99 2.16
C ILE A 20 -5.62 -3.24 1.39
N GLN A 21 -5.86 -4.35 2.07
CA GLN A 21 -6.28 -5.59 1.41
C GLN A 21 -7.62 -5.45 0.73
N ARG A 22 -8.57 -4.77 1.36
CA ARG A 22 -9.87 -4.51 0.74
C ARG A 22 -9.73 -3.66 -0.51
N ALA A 23 -8.89 -2.65 -0.47
CA ALA A 23 -8.66 -1.80 -1.64
C ALA A 23 -8.08 -2.61 -2.80
N MET A 24 -7.16 -3.52 -2.52
CA MET A 24 -6.60 -4.41 -3.53
C MET A 24 -7.68 -5.33 -4.11
N ASN A 25 -8.49 -5.94 -3.25
CA ASN A 25 -9.54 -6.85 -3.67
C ASN A 25 -10.63 -6.15 -4.48
N ALA A 26 -10.90 -4.89 -4.14
CA ALA A 26 -11.94 -4.10 -4.83
C ALA A 26 -11.43 -3.48 -6.14
N GLY A 27 -10.16 -3.62 -6.45
CA GLY A 27 -9.58 -3.03 -7.65
C GLY A 27 -9.31 -1.54 -7.54
N LYS A 28 -9.41 -0.97 -6.36
CA LYS A 28 -9.13 0.45 -6.14
C LYS A 28 -7.64 0.73 -6.05
N LEU A 29 -6.86 -0.30 -5.74
CA LEU A 29 -5.43 -0.20 -5.56
C LEU A 29 -4.77 -1.28 -6.41
N SER A 30 -3.94 -0.88 -7.36
CA SER A 30 -3.21 -1.81 -8.21
C SER A 30 -2.10 -2.47 -7.39
N PHE A 31 -1.89 -3.76 -7.61
CA PHE A 31 -0.85 -4.49 -6.91
C PHE A 31 -0.23 -5.53 -7.83
N GLU A 32 0.93 -6.03 -7.42
CA GLU A 32 1.59 -7.14 -8.11
C GLU A 32 1.85 -8.25 -7.10
N VAL A 33 2.11 -9.43 -7.62
CA VAL A 33 2.49 -10.57 -6.78
C VAL A 33 3.96 -10.84 -7.02
N ASP A 34 4.73 -10.86 -5.94
CA ASP A 34 6.17 -11.08 -6.03
C ASP A 34 6.49 -12.58 -6.17
N ARG A 35 7.79 -12.92 -6.19
CA ARG A 35 8.23 -14.30 -6.34
C ARG A 35 7.75 -15.21 -5.22
N ASN A 36 7.53 -14.65 -4.05
CA ASN A 36 7.09 -15.39 -2.87
C ASN A 36 5.57 -15.52 -2.80
N GLY A 37 4.85 -15.01 -3.79
CA GLY A 37 3.41 -15.04 -3.79
C GLY A 37 2.77 -13.97 -2.93
N ARG A 38 3.52 -12.95 -2.53
CA ARG A 38 3.03 -11.86 -1.70
C ARG A 38 2.57 -10.71 -2.58
N ARG A 39 1.49 -10.08 -2.17
CA ARG A 39 1.00 -8.89 -2.86
C ARG A 39 1.85 -7.70 -2.46
N VAL A 40 2.34 -6.96 -3.45
CA VAL A 40 3.13 -5.76 -3.24
C VAL A 40 2.53 -4.62 -4.05
N VAL A 41 2.67 -3.41 -3.54
CA VAL A 41 2.10 -2.22 -4.14
C VAL A 41 3.21 -1.18 -4.29
N ASP A 42 3.20 -0.50 -5.43
CA ASP A 42 4.13 0.61 -5.65
C ASP A 42 3.75 1.77 -4.72
N VAL A 43 4.76 2.40 -4.12
CA VAL A 43 4.53 3.52 -3.21
C VAL A 43 3.78 4.66 -3.91
N SER A 44 4.06 4.90 -5.19
CA SER A 44 3.34 5.95 -5.91
C SER A 44 1.86 5.64 -6.07
N GLU A 45 1.51 4.37 -6.16
CA GLU A 45 0.10 3.95 -6.20
C GLU A 45 -0.60 4.22 -4.87
N LEU A 46 0.10 3.96 -3.77
CA LEU A 46 -0.42 4.27 -2.44
C LEU A 46 -0.68 5.76 -2.27
N ASP A 47 0.26 6.56 -2.72
CA ASP A 47 0.13 8.01 -2.64
C ASP A 47 -1.09 8.49 -3.43
N ARG A 48 -1.29 7.94 -4.61
CA ARG A 48 -2.41 8.31 -5.46
C ARG A 48 -3.76 7.89 -4.86
N ALA A 49 -3.81 6.68 -4.30
CA ALA A 49 -5.07 6.12 -3.80
C ALA A 49 -5.46 6.66 -2.43
N PHE A 50 -4.51 6.81 -1.53
CA PHE A 50 -4.77 7.15 -0.13
C PHE A 50 -4.05 8.40 0.34
N GLY A 51 -2.97 8.79 -0.33
CA GLY A 51 -2.05 9.77 0.19
C GLY A 51 -1.14 9.15 1.24
N LEU A 52 0.10 9.60 1.28
CA LEU A 52 1.08 9.09 2.24
C LEU A 52 1.08 9.98 3.48
N MET A 53 1.26 9.36 4.64
CA MET A 53 1.43 10.09 5.88
C MET A 53 2.73 10.90 5.82
N PRO A 54 2.73 12.16 6.26
CA PRO A 54 3.96 12.92 6.32
C PRO A 54 4.97 12.25 7.24
N GLN A 55 6.11 11.89 6.70
CA GLN A 55 7.16 11.26 7.49
C GLN A 55 7.86 12.30 8.34
N GLY A 56 7.99 12.01 9.62
CA GLY A 56 8.66 12.92 10.55
C GLY A 56 7.91 14.20 10.84
N ALA A 57 6.66 14.31 10.44
CA ALA A 57 5.84 15.46 10.81
C ALA A 57 5.55 15.41 12.31
N ALA A 58 5.88 16.45 12.99
CA ALA A 58 5.64 16.54 14.42
C ALA A 58 4.26 17.13 14.68
#